data_18453502c19acc69dd01dcb3dd716322
#
_entry.id   18453502c19acc69dd01dcb3dd716322
#
_cell.length_a   1.000
_cell.length_b   1.000
_cell.length_c   1.000
_cell.angle_alpha   90.00
_cell.angle_beta   90.00
_cell.angle_gamma   90.00
#
_symmetry.space_group_name_H-M   'P 1'
#
loop_
_entity.id
_entity.type
_entity.pdbx_description
1 polymer ?
#
loop_
_entity_poly.entity_id
_entity_poly.type
_entity_poly.pdbx_seq_one_letter_code
_entity_poly.pdbx_strand_id
1 'polypeptide(L)'
;NSQMPKKITDARLAILTCPLEPAKPKSKHKIEIEDAKHYEKLEKVEQNYFKEMINQLKKSGVNLIICQWGFDDEANHLLLRKKISAVRWASGSDIELLSISTGAKIVPRFNELTTVCIGHSGKITESSVGSNQDRFLIIEDCPVSNTVTILVRGNSELILEEAKRAIHDSLCAIRNLFKDNRVVLGGGSSEMSCSNFIKNIGEKSLGAKHYILNAFSEALKIIPSVLAENSGYSAIDTVSTLSM
;
A
#
# COMPACT_ATOMS: atom_id res chain seq x y z
N ASN A 1 18.67 4.60 -10.95
CA ASN A 1 19.85 4.82 -11.78
C ASN A 1 21.11 4.52 -10.96
N SER A 2 22.06 3.72 -11.52
CA SER A 2 23.30 3.33 -10.84
C SER A 2 24.21 4.52 -10.49
N GLN A 3 24.06 5.64 -11.17
CA GLN A 3 24.84 6.86 -10.99
C GLN A 3 24.25 7.81 -9.90
N MET A 4 23.05 7.54 -9.42
CA MET A 4 22.44 8.35 -8.35
C MET A 4 22.96 7.91 -6.99
N PRO A 5 23.05 8.83 -5.99
CA PRO A 5 23.50 8.48 -4.66
C PRO A 5 22.57 7.44 -4.01
N LYS A 6 23.17 6.41 -3.43
CA LYS A 6 22.44 5.31 -2.75
C LYS A 6 21.97 5.68 -1.34
N LYS A 7 22.45 6.79 -0.81
CA LYS A 7 22.10 7.29 0.53
C LYS A 7 21.88 8.79 0.46
N ILE A 8 20.77 9.24 1.00
CA ILE A 8 20.42 10.65 1.12
C ILE A 8 20.10 10.91 2.60
N THR A 9 20.73 11.91 3.18
CA THR A 9 20.42 12.42 4.52
C THR A 9 19.66 13.73 4.37
N ASP A 10 18.74 14.03 5.27
CA ASP A 10 17.84 15.19 5.21
C ASP A 10 17.13 15.28 3.85
N ALA A 11 16.37 14.23 3.55
CA ALA A 11 15.68 14.11 2.28
C ALA A 11 14.44 15.02 2.25
N ARG A 12 14.39 15.86 1.22
CA ARG A 12 13.23 16.68 0.86
C ARG A 12 12.62 16.08 -0.39
N LEU A 13 11.49 15.44 -0.22
CA LEU A 13 10.91 14.64 -1.29
C LEU A 13 9.64 15.27 -1.86
N ALA A 14 9.49 15.16 -3.18
CA ALA A 14 8.27 15.48 -3.90
C ALA A 14 7.66 14.20 -4.45
N ILE A 15 6.35 14.06 -4.28
CA ILE A 15 5.57 12.92 -4.80
C ILE A 15 4.78 13.39 -6.02
N LEU A 16 5.05 12.79 -7.17
CA LEU A 16 4.43 13.15 -8.45
C LEU A 16 3.59 11.99 -8.98
N THR A 17 2.38 12.29 -9.39
CA THR A 17 1.52 11.36 -10.15
C THR A 17 1.43 11.74 -11.64
N CYS A 18 2.15 12.77 -12.06
CA CYS A 18 2.33 13.12 -13.46
C CYS A 18 3.67 12.61 -13.99
N PRO A 19 3.76 12.23 -15.27
CA PRO A 19 5.03 11.88 -15.89
C PRO A 19 5.95 13.10 -15.99
N LEU A 20 7.27 12.87 -15.88
CA LEU A 20 8.30 13.87 -16.16
C LEU A 20 8.62 13.86 -17.67
N GLU A 21 7.60 14.16 -18.46
CA GLU A 21 7.67 14.22 -19.92
C GLU A 21 6.94 15.48 -20.41
N PRO A 22 7.28 15.98 -21.61
CA PRO A 22 6.51 17.03 -22.24
C PRO A 22 5.05 16.60 -22.39
N ALA A 23 4.13 17.53 -22.18
CA ALA A 23 2.71 17.25 -22.31
C ALA A 23 2.38 16.83 -23.75
N LYS A 24 2.03 15.56 -23.95
CA LYS A 24 1.60 15.06 -25.25
C LYS A 24 0.15 15.49 -25.50
N PRO A 25 -0.17 16.07 -26.68
CA PRO A 25 -1.54 16.41 -27.01
C PRO A 25 -2.39 15.15 -27.07
N LYS A 26 -3.61 15.20 -26.53
CA LYS A 26 -4.55 14.08 -26.51
C LYS A 26 -5.09 13.70 -27.90
N SER A 27 -4.98 14.57 -28.87
CA SER A 27 -5.40 14.38 -30.26
C SER A 27 -4.17 14.22 -31.16
N LYS A 28 -4.31 13.39 -32.21
CA LYS A 28 -3.27 13.27 -33.24
C LYS A 28 -3.22 14.56 -34.06
N HIS A 29 -2.18 15.35 -33.87
CA HIS A 29 -1.88 16.47 -34.74
C HIS A 29 -0.73 16.10 -35.69
N LYS A 30 -0.90 16.43 -36.97
CA LYS A 30 0.21 16.46 -37.93
C LYS A 30 0.86 17.84 -37.86
N ILE A 31 2.16 17.86 -37.57
CA ILE A 31 2.97 19.07 -37.67
C ILE A 31 3.72 18.93 -38.99
N GLU A 32 3.43 19.79 -39.95
CA GLU A 32 4.17 19.88 -41.20
C GLU A 32 5.30 20.91 -40.99
N ILE A 33 6.52 20.44 -41.21
CA ILE A 33 7.73 21.26 -41.02
C ILE A 33 8.26 21.56 -42.42
N GLU A 34 8.17 22.82 -42.83
CA GLU A 34 8.60 23.27 -44.16
C GLU A 34 10.11 23.63 -44.19
N ASP A 35 10.68 24.01 -43.06
CA ASP A 35 12.08 24.51 -42.95
C ASP A 35 12.88 23.81 -41.85
N ALA A 36 14.17 23.59 -42.09
CA ALA A 36 15.12 23.09 -41.09
C ALA A 36 15.18 23.96 -39.81
N LYS A 37 15.01 25.28 -39.95
CA LYS A 37 14.95 26.20 -38.82
C LYS A 37 13.74 26.00 -37.91
N HIS A 38 12.61 25.52 -38.43
CA HIS A 38 11.43 25.18 -37.63
C HIS A 38 11.64 23.90 -36.86
N TYR A 39 12.36 22.94 -37.41
CA TYR A 39 12.77 21.70 -36.71
C TYR A 39 13.65 21.98 -35.51
N GLU A 40 14.71 22.80 -35.69
CA GLU A 40 15.56 23.22 -34.57
C GLU A 40 14.82 23.98 -33.46
N LYS A 41 13.78 24.75 -33.82
CA LYS A 41 12.95 25.44 -32.82
C LYS A 41 12.12 24.46 -31.99
N LEU A 42 11.57 23.39 -32.61
CA LEU A 42 10.81 22.37 -31.89
C LEU A 42 11.68 21.63 -30.88
N GLU A 43 12.88 21.22 -31.29
CA GLU A 43 13.86 20.58 -30.40
C GLU A 43 14.21 21.50 -29.20
N LYS A 44 14.44 22.77 -29.46
CA LYS A 44 14.70 23.76 -28.39
C LYS A 44 13.52 23.97 -27.46
N VAL A 45 12.27 23.89 -27.94
CA VAL A 45 11.08 24.00 -27.10
C VAL A 45 11.02 22.82 -26.13
N GLU A 46 11.25 21.62 -26.59
CA GLU A 46 11.26 20.42 -25.75
C GLU A 46 12.36 20.48 -24.68
N GLN A 47 13.58 20.79 -25.09
CA GLN A 47 14.71 20.97 -24.16
C GLN A 47 14.46 22.08 -23.12
N ASN A 48 13.84 23.17 -23.51
CA ASN A 48 13.52 24.26 -22.59
C ASN A 48 12.44 23.84 -21.60
N TYR A 49 11.45 23.05 -22.02
CA TYR A 49 10.43 22.53 -21.14
C TYR A 49 11.04 21.66 -20.04
N PHE A 50 11.93 20.72 -20.38
CA PHE A 50 12.65 19.92 -19.39
C PHE A 50 13.49 20.78 -18.44
N LYS A 51 14.19 21.79 -18.97
CA LYS A 51 15.00 22.71 -18.15
C LYS A 51 14.14 23.49 -17.18
N GLU A 52 12.97 23.95 -17.59
CA GLU A 52 12.03 24.69 -16.74
C GLU A 52 11.49 23.79 -15.61
N MET A 53 11.05 22.58 -15.92
CA MET A 53 10.61 21.61 -14.90
C MET A 53 11.68 21.36 -13.84
N ILE A 54 12.91 21.10 -14.26
CA ILE A 54 14.01 20.81 -13.35
C ILE A 54 14.45 22.05 -12.56
N ASN A 55 14.38 23.22 -13.15
CA ASN A 55 14.63 24.47 -12.42
C ASN A 55 13.56 24.74 -11.36
N GLN A 56 12.31 24.41 -11.63
CA GLN A 56 11.23 24.49 -10.65
C GLN A 56 11.46 23.53 -9.48
N LEU A 57 11.85 22.28 -9.75
CA LEU A 57 12.25 21.31 -8.71
C LEU A 57 13.41 21.84 -7.86
N LYS A 58 14.41 22.40 -8.49
CA LYS A 58 15.55 22.98 -7.76
C LYS A 58 15.15 24.18 -6.90
N LYS A 59 14.30 25.08 -7.42
CA LYS A 59 13.77 26.22 -6.67
C LYS A 59 12.95 25.78 -5.46
N SER A 60 12.22 24.68 -5.56
CA SER A 60 11.47 24.08 -4.44
C SER A 60 12.36 23.44 -3.38
N GLY A 61 13.66 23.24 -3.64
CA GLY A 61 14.61 22.66 -2.68
C GLY A 61 14.52 21.14 -2.54
N VAL A 62 13.89 20.45 -3.49
CA VAL A 62 13.74 19.00 -3.53
C VAL A 62 15.07 18.33 -3.87
N ASN A 63 15.43 17.27 -3.17
CA ASN A 63 16.59 16.42 -3.45
C ASN A 63 16.23 15.00 -3.85
N LEU A 64 14.95 14.59 -3.65
CA LEU A 64 14.41 13.31 -4.10
C LEU A 64 13.03 13.48 -4.72
N ILE A 65 12.80 12.82 -5.85
CA ILE A 65 11.49 12.75 -6.50
C ILE A 65 11.03 11.30 -6.51
N ILE A 66 9.78 11.08 -6.13
CA ILE A 66 9.10 9.79 -6.25
C ILE A 66 7.95 9.98 -7.23
N CYS A 67 7.98 9.25 -8.33
CA CYS A 67 7.00 9.37 -9.40
C CYS A 67 6.29 8.04 -9.63
N GLN A 68 4.98 8.12 -9.84
CA GLN A 68 4.16 6.96 -10.20
C GLN A 68 4.47 6.48 -11.62
N TRP A 69 4.85 7.38 -12.51
CA TRP A 69 5.15 7.11 -13.91
C TRP A 69 6.65 7.04 -14.19
N GLY A 70 6.98 6.72 -15.43
CA GLY A 70 8.34 6.76 -15.91
C GLY A 70 8.90 8.17 -16.08
N PHE A 71 10.20 8.22 -16.33
CA PHE A 71 10.89 9.43 -16.78
C PHE A 71 11.46 9.18 -18.16
N ASP A 72 11.53 10.22 -18.95
CA ASP A 72 12.36 10.22 -20.15
C ASP A 72 13.86 10.19 -19.77
N ASP A 73 14.69 9.60 -20.61
CA ASP A 73 16.13 9.49 -20.37
C ASP A 73 16.81 10.87 -20.30
N GLU A 74 16.30 11.84 -21.05
CA GLU A 74 16.78 13.23 -20.99
C GLU A 74 16.46 13.85 -19.63
N ALA A 75 15.24 13.67 -19.11
CA ALA A 75 14.85 14.13 -17.78
C ALA A 75 15.75 13.50 -16.71
N ASN A 76 16.03 12.20 -16.83
CA ASN A 76 16.89 11.47 -15.90
C ASN A 76 18.31 12.02 -15.88
N HIS A 77 18.87 12.34 -17.04
CA HIS A 77 20.21 12.92 -17.17
C HIS A 77 20.30 14.32 -16.59
N LEU A 78 19.30 15.15 -16.83
CA LEU A 78 19.23 16.50 -16.28
C LEU A 78 19.04 16.51 -14.75
N LEU A 79 18.25 15.60 -14.20
CA LEU A 79 18.09 15.40 -12.75
C LEU A 79 19.42 15.03 -12.09
N LEU A 80 20.15 14.08 -12.69
CA LEU A 80 21.47 13.69 -12.22
C LEU A 80 22.45 14.85 -12.20
N ARG A 81 22.49 15.66 -13.26
CA ARG A 81 23.34 16.87 -13.35
C ARG A 81 23.02 17.89 -12.26
N LYS A 82 21.76 17.97 -11.81
CA LYS A 82 21.33 18.86 -10.72
C LYS A 82 21.41 18.22 -9.33
N LYS A 83 21.92 17.00 -9.24
CA LYS A 83 22.01 16.21 -7.99
C LYS A 83 20.65 15.97 -7.33
N ILE A 84 19.61 15.80 -8.10
CA ILE A 84 18.29 15.40 -7.65
C ILE A 84 18.13 13.91 -7.93
N SER A 85 17.88 13.12 -6.91
CA SER A 85 17.61 11.70 -7.07
C SER A 85 16.17 11.47 -7.48
N ALA A 86 15.90 10.41 -8.23
CA ALA A 86 14.57 10.11 -8.71
C ALA A 86 14.27 8.61 -8.67
N VAL A 87 13.05 8.30 -8.23
CA VAL A 87 12.47 6.96 -8.22
C VAL A 87 11.27 6.96 -9.15
N ARG A 88 11.21 6.01 -10.07
CA ARG A 88 10.12 5.84 -11.03
C ARG A 88 9.30 4.60 -10.71
N TRP A 89 8.08 4.54 -11.21
CA TRP A 89 7.18 3.41 -11.10
C TRP A 89 6.82 3.04 -9.65
N ALA A 90 6.67 4.06 -8.79
CA ALA A 90 6.16 3.84 -7.45
C ALA A 90 4.68 3.43 -7.51
N SER A 91 4.28 2.44 -6.71
CA SER A 91 2.88 2.02 -6.68
C SER A 91 1.98 3.08 -6.06
N GLY A 92 0.70 3.09 -6.42
CA GLY A 92 -0.26 4.05 -5.84
C GLY A 92 -0.36 3.91 -4.32
N SER A 93 -0.37 2.69 -3.79
CA SER A 93 -0.38 2.40 -2.37
C SER A 93 0.85 2.93 -1.64
N ASP A 94 2.04 2.78 -2.24
CA ASP A 94 3.27 3.28 -1.66
C ASP A 94 3.29 4.81 -1.62
N ILE A 95 2.78 5.45 -2.67
CA ILE A 95 2.65 6.91 -2.76
C ILE A 95 1.76 7.46 -1.65
N GLU A 96 0.62 6.82 -1.37
CA GLU A 96 -0.28 7.22 -0.29
C GLU A 96 0.39 7.08 1.07
N LEU A 97 1.04 5.94 1.34
CA LEU A 97 1.76 5.71 2.58
C LEU A 97 2.92 6.70 2.78
N LEU A 98 3.66 7.00 1.71
CA LEU A 98 4.72 7.99 1.73
C LEU A 98 4.19 9.41 1.98
N SER A 99 3.06 9.76 1.39
CA SER A 99 2.40 11.04 1.67
C SER A 99 2.06 11.18 3.16
N ILE A 100 1.51 10.14 3.76
CA ILE A 100 1.15 10.13 5.19
C ILE A 100 2.41 10.21 6.08
N SER A 101 3.44 9.40 5.80
CA SER A 101 4.62 9.30 6.65
C SER A 101 5.54 10.53 6.58
N THR A 102 5.72 11.09 5.39
CA THR A 102 6.64 12.20 5.16
C THR A 102 6.00 13.59 5.22
N GLY A 103 4.66 13.63 5.25
CA GLY A 103 3.89 14.87 5.16
C GLY A 103 3.89 15.51 3.76
N ALA A 104 4.41 14.80 2.74
CA ALA A 104 4.38 15.30 1.36
C ALA A 104 2.96 15.29 0.81
N LYS A 105 2.62 16.29 0.01
CA LYS A 105 1.37 16.28 -0.76
C LYS A 105 1.60 15.64 -2.12
N ILE A 106 0.65 14.82 -2.55
CA ILE A 106 0.67 14.22 -3.89
C ILE A 106 0.37 15.32 -4.91
N VAL A 107 1.26 15.48 -5.89
CA VAL A 107 1.18 16.52 -6.91
C VAL A 107 0.76 15.90 -8.25
N PRO A 108 -0.47 16.18 -8.72
CA PRO A 108 -0.97 15.62 -9.97
C PRO A 108 -0.49 16.36 -11.22
N ARG A 109 -0.06 17.61 -11.07
CA ARG A 109 0.45 18.45 -12.16
C ARG A 109 1.69 19.17 -11.72
N PHE A 110 2.68 19.18 -12.58
CA PHE A 110 3.98 19.78 -12.28
C PHE A 110 3.90 21.26 -11.87
N ASN A 111 2.99 22.01 -12.47
CA ASN A 111 2.79 23.42 -12.18
C ASN A 111 2.24 23.71 -10.76
N GLU A 112 1.68 22.70 -10.11
CA GLU A 112 1.13 22.78 -8.75
C GLU A 112 2.20 22.50 -7.68
N LEU A 113 3.42 22.16 -8.08
CA LEU A 113 4.51 21.89 -7.16
C LEU A 113 4.95 23.19 -6.45
N THR A 114 4.68 23.26 -5.18
CA THR A 114 5.09 24.36 -4.29
C THR A 114 5.90 23.80 -3.12
N THR A 115 6.55 24.67 -2.37
CA THR A 115 7.31 24.30 -1.17
C THR A 115 6.44 23.62 -0.09
N VAL A 116 5.15 23.91 -0.08
CA VAL A 116 4.17 23.30 0.86
C VAL A 116 3.86 21.82 0.52
N CYS A 117 4.19 21.38 -0.69
CA CYS A 117 3.96 20.01 -1.14
C CYS A 117 5.13 19.07 -0.80
N ILE A 118 6.23 19.62 -0.26
CA ILE A 118 7.45 18.86 -0.01
C ILE A 118 7.36 18.13 1.33
N GLY A 119 7.63 16.83 1.31
CA GLY A 119 7.78 16.01 2.50
C GLY A 119 9.23 15.93 2.97
N HIS A 120 9.41 15.47 4.19
CA HIS A 120 10.70 15.33 4.82
C HIS A 120 10.94 13.90 5.31
N SER A 121 12.20 13.45 5.21
CA SER A 121 12.66 12.20 5.82
C SER A 121 14.13 12.39 6.25
N GLY A 122 14.48 11.90 7.42
CA GLY A 122 15.84 12.04 7.93
C GLY A 122 16.86 11.26 7.11
N LYS A 123 16.47 10.07 6.62
CA LYS A 123 17.39 9.21 5.89
C LYS A 123 16.66 8.35 4.85
N ILE A 124 17.24 8.27 3.68
CA ILE A 124 16.79 7.38 2.60
C ILE A 124 17.99 6.56 2.12
N THR A 125 17.82 5.25 2.06
CA THR A 125 18.91 4.34 1.70
C THR A 125 18.41 3.29 0.71
N GLU A 126 19.15 3.08 -0.37
CA GLU A 126 18.99 1.93 -1.25
C GLU A 126 19.77 0.75 -0.66
N SER A 127 19.10 -0.33 -0.34
CA SER A 127 19.69 -1.55 0.22
C SER A 127 19.27 -2.76 -0.60
N SER A 128 20.17 -3.73 -0.74
CA SER A 128 19.84 -5.07 -1.24
C SER A 128 19.76 -6.02 -0.05
N VAL A 129 18.74 -6.85 -0.02
CA VAL A 129 18.52 -7.81 1.06
C VAL A 129 18.66 -9.23 0.53
N GLY A 130 19.66 -9.95 1.01
CA GLY A 130 19.96 -11.33 0.64
C GLY A 130 20.87 -11.48 -0.58
N SER A 131 20.88 -12.68 -1.17
CA SER A 131 21.69 -13.03 -2.33
C SER A 131 21.07 -12.61 -3.67
N ASN A 132 19.79 -12.24 -3.65
CA ASN A 132 19.09 -11.79 -4.85
C ASN A 132 19.45 -10.33 -5.16
N GLN A 133 19.33 -9.95 -6.42
CA GLN A 133 19.56 -8.57 -6.85
C GLN A 133 18.42 -7.61 -6.53
N ASP A 134 17.47 -8.04 -5.71
CA ASP A 134 16.33 -7.22 -5.29
C ASP A 134 16.81 -6.03 -4.47
N ARG A 135 16.39 -4.84 -4.89
CA ARG A 135 16.75 -3.59 -4.25
C ARG A 135 15.54 -2.96 -3.61
N PHE A 136 15.71 -2.52 -2.38
CA PHE A 136 14.69 -1.83 -1.60
C PHE A 136 15.14 -0.40 -1.35
N LEU A 137 14.20 0.52 -1.47
CA LEU A 137 14.37 1.89 -0.99
C LEU A 137 13.78 1.97 0.41
N ILE A 138 14.65 2.19 1.38
CA ILE A 138 14.28 2.30 2.79
C ILE A 138 14.24 3.78 3.16
N ILE A 139 13.10 4.24 3.66
CA ILE A 139 12.85 5.61 4.07
C ILE A 139 12.68 5.59 5.58
N GLU A 140 13.58 6.24 6.29
CA GLU A 140 13.70 6.23 7.74
C GLU A 140 13.56 7.66 8.29
N ASP A 141 13.26 7.75 9.58
CA ASP A 141 13.19 9.02 10.33
C ASP A 141 12.19 10.01 9.69
N CYS A 142 10.99 9.52 9.41
CA CYS A 142 9.91 10.37 8.93
C CYS A 142 9.29 11.19 10.06
N PRO A 143 8.84 12.43 9.82
CA PRO A 143 8.27 13.29 10.85
C PRO A 143 6.97 12.74 11.45
N VAL A 144 6.24 11.94 10.68
CA VAL A 144 5.00 11.29 11.12
C VAL A 144 5.24 9.79 11.19
N SER A 145 5.34 9.25 12.41
CA SER A 145 5.64 7.82 12.66
C SER A 145 4.40 6.91 12.62
N ASN A 146 3.35 7.27 11.89
CA ASN A 146 2.09 6.53 11.85
C ASN A 146 2.09 5.36 10.86
N THR A 147 3.20 5.16 10.13
CA THR A 147 3.33 4.08 9.15
C THR A 147 4.53 3.20 9.49
N VAL A 148 4.33 1.90 9.45
CA VAL A 148 5.37 0.88 9.65
C VAL A 148 5.29 -0.14 8.53
N THR A 149 6.44 -0.53 8.02
CA THR A 149 6.53 -1.58 6.99
C THR A 149 7.06 -2.86 7.62
N ILE A 150 6.34 -3.96 7.46
CA ILE A 150 6.77 -5.30 7.85
C ILE A 150 7.23 -6.03 6.59
N LEU A 151 8.52 -6.28 6.46
CA LEU A 151 9.10 -7.02 5.34
C LEU A 151 9.13 -8.52 5.67
N VAL A 152 8.32 -9.30 4.97
CA VAL A 152 8.28 -10.77 5.10
C VAL A 152 9.08 -11.39 3.98
N ARG A 153 9.95 -12.34 4.29
CA ARG A 153 10.78 -13.06 3.33
C ARG A 153 10.63 -14.57 3.51
N GLY A 154 10.64 -15.30 2.42
CA GLY A 154 10.53 -16.76 2.42
C GLY A 154 10.89 -17.36 1.06
N ASN A 155 10.98 -18.67 0.99
CA ASN A 155 11.38 -19.39 -0.21
C ASN A 155 10.21 -19.68 -1.17
N SER A 156 8.97 -19.58 -0.68
CA SER A 156 7.77 -19.93 -1.44
C SER A 156 6.78 -18.79 -1.38
N GLU A 157 6.23 -18.43 -2.53
CA GLU A 157 5.19 -17.40 -2.65
C GLU A 157 3.94 -17.79 -1.84
N LEU A 158 3.57 -19.06 -1.83
CA LEU A 158 2.45 -19.56 -1.05
C LEU A 158 2.63 -19.30 0.46
N ILE A 159 3.82 -19.59 0.99
CA ILE A 159 4.15 -19.37 2.40
C ILE A 159 4.15 -17.85 2.71
N LEU A 160 4.64 -17.03 1.78
CA LEU A 160 4.65 -15.57 1.94
C LEU A 160 3.23 -15.00 1.98
N GLU A 161 2.35 -15.45 1.12
CA GLU A 161 0.95 -15.01 1.10
C GLU A 161 0.19 -15.47 2.35
N GLU A 162 0.43 -16.69 2.85
CA GLU A 162 -0.12 -17.14 4.12
C GLU A 162 0.41 -16.32 5.31
N ALA A 163 1.69 -16.03 5.33
CA ALA A 163 2.28 -15.19 6.37
C ALA A 163 1.71 -13.76 6.35
N LYS A 164 1.53 -13.16 5.17
CA LYS A 164 0.87 -11.86 5.00
C LYS A 164 -0.56 -11.88 5.56
N ARG A 165 -1.33 -12.94 5.25
CA ARG A 165 -2.70 -13.11 5.73
C ARG A 165 -2.74 -13.24 7.25
N ALA A 166 -1.89 -14.08 7.83
CA ALA A 166 -1.80 -14.28 9.28
C ALA A 166 -1.42 -12.97 10.01
N ILE A 167 -0.49 -12.19 9.47
CA ILE A 167 -0.11 -10.88 10.02
C ILE A 167 -1.29 -9.92 9.94
N HIS A 168 -1.97 -9.86 8.80
CA HIS A 168 -3.13 -9.00 8.62
C HIS A 168 -4.26 -9.33 9.61
N ASP A 169 -4.57 -10.61 9.79
CA ASP A 169 -5.60 -11.08 10.73
C ASP A 169 -5.23 -10.73 12.18
N SER A 170 -3.95 -10.93 12.54
CA SER A 170 -3.43 -10.56 13.86
C SER A 170 -3.56 -9.06 14.12
N LEU A 171 -3.22 -8.22 13.13
CA LEU A 171 -3.36 -6.76 13.23
C LEU A 171 -4.82 -6.34 13.35
N CYS A 172 -5.74 -7.01 12.64
CA CYS A 172 -7.17 -6.77 12.76
C CYS A 172 -7.71 -7.15 14.14
N ALA A 173 -7.26 -8.27 14.70
CA ALA A 173 -7.63 -8.69 16.05
C ALA A 173 -7.15 -7.68 17.11
N ILE A 174 -5.89 -7.24 17.02
CA ILE A 174 -5.33 -6.23 17.92
C ILE A 174 -6.10 -4.90 17.78
N ARG A 175 -6.38 -4.46 16.57
CA ARG A 175 -7.18 -3.25 16.32
C ARG A 175 -8.56 -3.33 16.95
N ASN A 176 -9.21 -4.48 16.88
CA ASN A 176 -10.51 -4.69 17.50
C ASN A 176 -10.42 -4.62 19.02
N LEU A 177 -9.36 -5.18 19.62
CA LEU A 177 -9.10 -5.12 21.04
C LEU A 177 -8.89 -3.68 21.55
N PHE A 178 -8.29 -2.80 20.75
CA PHE A 178 -8.20 -1.38 21.08
C PHE A 178 -9.54 -0.65 21.04
N LYS A 179 -10.47 -1.10 20.21
CA LYS A 179 -11.83 -0.52 20.13
C LYS A 179 -12.74 -1.02 21.24
N ASP A 180 -12.65 -2.31 21.57
CA ASP A 180 -13.41 -2.98 22.61
C ASP A 180 -12.50 -4.02 23.27
N ASN A 181 -12.19 -3.82 24.55
CA ASN A 181 -11.29 -4.68 25.32
C ASN A 181 -11.97 -5.95 25.86
N ARG A 182 -13.22 -6.19 25.52
CA ARG A 182 -13.91 -7.43 25.88
C ARG A 182 -13.47 -8.55 24.97
N VAL A 183 -13.18 -9.70 25.56
CA VAL A 183 -12.78 -10.91 24.84
C VAL A 183 -13.74 -12.06 25.15
N VAL A 184 -13.92 -12.96 24.22
CA VAL A 184 -14.67 -14.20 24.36
C VAL A 184 -13.76 -15.37 24.13
N LEU A 185 -14.14 -16.55 24.60
CA LEU A 185 -13.38 -17.78 24.32
C LEU A 185 -13.48 -18.13 22.82
N GLY A 186 -12.43 -18.69 22.28
CA GLY A 186 -12.38 -19.18 20.91
C GLY A 186 -13.01 -20.55 20.73
N GLY A 187 -12.73 -21.20 19.61
CA GLY A 187 -13.18 -22.57 19.32
C GLY A 187 -14.69 -22.71 19.05
N GLY A 188 -15.37 -21.61 18.68
CA GLY A 188 -16.80 -21.62 18.44
C GLY A 188 -17.65 -21.51 19.70
N SER A 189 -17.08 -21.07 20.84
CA SER A 189 -17.82 -20.95 22.09
C SER A 189 -18.95 -19.93 22.05
N SER A 190 -18.75 -18.83 21.32
CA SER A 190 -19.79 -17.80 21.10
C SER A 190 -20.96 -18.36 20.30
N GLU A 191 -20.65 -19.07 19.23
CA GLU A 191 -21.62 -19.70 18.35
C GLU A 191 -22.43 -20.79 19.11
N MET A 192 -21.75 -21.57 19.95
CA MET A 192 -22.41 -22.57 20.77
C MET A 192 -23.32 -21.93 21.81
N SER A 193 -22.87 -20.89 22.50
CA SER A 193 -23.71 -20.17 23.48
C SER A 193 -24.93 -19.51 22.82
N CYS A 194 -24.75 -18.93 21.64
CA CYS A 194 -25.85 -18.39 20.84
C CYS A 194 -26.81 -19.49 20.38
N SER A 195 -26.28 -20.64 19.94
CA SER A 195 -27.08 -21.82 19.55
C SER A 195 -27.97 -22.30 20.68
N ASN A 196 -27.42 -22.51 21.87
CA ASN A 196 -28.17 -22.92 23.05
C ASN A 196 -29.26 -21.88 23.45
N PHE A 197 -28.92 -20.60 23.38
CA PHE A 197 -29.89 -19.56 23.68
C PHE A 197 -31.06 -19.53 22.67
N ILE A 198 -30.76 -19.60 21.39
CA ILE A 198 -31.77 -19.64 20.31
C ILE A 198 -32.65 -20.90 20.40
N LYS A 199 -32.05 -22.04 20.70
CA LYS A 199 -32.78 -23.28 20.91
C LYS A 199 -33.80 -23.14 22.03
N ASN A 200 -33.41 -22.58 23.17
CA ASN A 200 -34.31 -22.35 24.30
C ASN A 200 -35.49 -21.41 23.95
N ILE A 201 -35.26 -20.42 23.08
CA ILE A 201 -36.33 -19.57 22.56
C ILE A 201 -37.21 -20.34 21.57
N GLY A 202 -36.60 -21.17 20.73
CA GLY A 202 -37.29 -22.00 19.77
C GLY A 202 -38.26 -22.99 20.44
N GLU A 203 -37.84 -23.62 21.54
CA GLU A 203 -38.68 -24.56 22.32
C GLU A 203 -39.93 -23.90 22.93
N LYS A 204 -39.82 -22.61 23.23
CA LYS A 204 -40.95 -21.80 23.75
C LYS A 204 -41.82 -21.18 22.65
N SER A 205 -41.42 -21.34 21.38
CA SER A 205 -42.14 -20.74 20.25
C SER A 205 -43.05 -21.78 19.59
N LEU A 206 -44.16 -21.32 19.01
CA LEU A 206 -45.15 -22.19 18.35
C LEU A 206 -45.10 -22.00 16.81
N GLY A 207 -45.53 -23.06 16.11
CA GLY A 207 -45.70 -23.04 14.67
C GLY A 207 -44.36 -22.93 13.87
N ALA A 208 -44.37 -22.26 12.73
CA ALA A 208 -43.22 -22.14 11.82
C ALA A 208 -41.99 -21.53 12.50
N LYS A 209 -42.19 -20.62 13.46
CA LYS A 209 -41.10 -19.95 14.20
C LYS A 209 -40.23 -20.95 14.96
N HIS A 210 -40.84 -22.00 15.53
CA HIS A 210 -40.10 -23.08 16.21
C HIS A 210 -39.10 -23.76 15.26
N TYR A 211 -39.53 -24.13 14.08
CA TYR A 211 -38.67 -24.78 13.09
C TYR A 211 -37.52 -23.91 12.58
N ILE A 212 -37.83 -22.63 12.33
CA ILE A 212 -36.83 -21.68 11.86
C ILE A 212 -35.72 -21.44 12.91
N LEU A 213 -36.10 -21.26 14.18
CA LEU A 213 -35.14 -21.04 15.26
C LEU A 213 -34.29 -22.29 15.52
N ASN A 214 -34.89 -23.48 15.46
CA ASN A 214 -34.12 -24.71 15.61
C ASN A 214 -33.15 -24.93 14.45
N ALA A 215 -33.55 -24.67 13.20
CA ALA A 215 -32.66 -24.78 12.06
C ALA A 215 -31.48 -23.79 12.16
N PHE A 216 -31.76 -22.58 12.63
CA PHE A 216 -30.70 -21.59 12.85
C PHE A 216 -29.76 -21.96 13.98
N SER A 217 -30.28 -22.50 15.09
CA SER A 217 -29.47 -23.08 16.17
C SER A 217 -28.54 -24.18 15.68
N GLU A 218 -29.04 -25.12 14.89
CA GLU A 218 -28.22 -26.20 14.33
C GLU A 218 -27.17 -25.68 13.34
N ALA A 219 -27.48 -24.65 12.55
CA ALA A 219 -26.52 -24.02 11.65
C ALA A 219 -25.33 -23.41 12.41
N LEU A 220 -25.52 -22.84 13.59
CA LEU A 220 -24.43 -22.28 14.40
C LEU A 220 -23.50 -23.38 14.96
N LYS A 221 -23.99 -24.57 15.20
CA LYS A 221 -23.17 -25.70 15.67
C LYS A 221 -22.21 -26.25 14.62
N ILE A 222 -22.42 -25.91 13.35
CA ILE A 222 -21.52 -26.35 12.26
C ILE A 222 -20.10 -25.81 12.48
N ILE A 223 -19.96 -24.61 13.02
CA ILE A 223 -18.65 -24.00 13.23
C ILE A 223 -17.79 -24.78 14.20
N PRO A 224 -18.21 -25.07 15.47
CA PRO A 224 -17.43 -25.90 16.37
C PRO A 224 -17.32 -27.35 15.87
N SER A 225 -18.31 -27.86 15.13
CA SER A 225 -18.28 -29.19 14.53
C SER A 225 -17.11 -29.33 13.54
N VAL A 226 -17.01 -28.43 12.57
CA VAL A 226 -15.93 -28.44 11.57
C VAL A 226 -14.56 -28.19 12.21
N LEU A 227 -14.48 -27.35 13.23
CA LEU A 227 -13.23 -27.13 13.98
C LEU A 227 -12.77 -28.42 14.67
N ALA A 228 -13.70 -29.20 15.26
CA ALA A 228 -13.41 -30.46 15.87
C ALA A 228 -12.90 -31.49 14.83
N GLU A 229 -13.58 -31.63 13.70
CA GLU A 229 -13.18 -32.50 12.60
C GLU A 229 -11.78 -32.18 12.08
N ASN A 230 -11.52 -30.91 11.80
CA ASN A 230 -10.22 -30.44 11.34
C ASN A 230 -9.09 -30.66 12.36
N SER A 231 -9.44 -30.73 13.63
CA SER A 231 -8.50 -31.04 14.73
C SER A 231 -8.36 -32.52 15.02
N GLY A 232 -9.07 -33.41 14.28
CA GLY A 232 -9.03 -34.86 14.44
C GLY A 232 -9.90 -35.40 15.58
N TYR A 233 -10.82 -34.60 16.12
CA TYR A 233 -11.77 -35.04 17.16
C TYR A 233 -13.10 -35.50 16.54
N SER A 234 -13.85 -36.32 17.29
CA SER A 234 -15.23 -36.63 16.94
C SER A 234 -16.11 -35.40 17.05
N ALA A 235 -16.65 -34.90 15.92
CA ALA A 235 -17.51 -33.74 15.91
C ALA A 235 -18.76 -33.90 16.77
N ILE A 236 -19.37 -35.08 16.74
CA ILE A 236 -20.61 -35.36 17.48
C ILE A 236 -20.35 -35.30 18.99
N ASP A 237 -19.29 -35.96 19.46
CA ASP A 237 -18.97 -36.01 20.88
C ASP A 237 -18.55 -34.62 21.40
N THR A 238 -17.77 -33.90 20.59
CA THR A 238 -17.31 -32.53 20.93
C THR A 238 -18.48 -31.56 21.03
N VAL A 239 -19.37 -31.53 20.03
CA VAL A 239 -20.54 -30.65 20.03
C VAL A 239 -21.50 -31.03 21.15
N SER A 240 -21.69 -32.32 21.44
CA SER A 240 -22.51 -32.80 22.56
C SER A 240 -21.95 -32.30 23.89
N THR A 241 -20.63 -32.43 24.10
CA THR A 241 -19.97 -31.99 25.33
C THR A 241 -20.05 -30.47 25.51
N LEU A 242 -19.87 -29.71 24.44
CA LEU A 242 -19.97 -28.25 24.45
C LEU A 242 -21.41 -27.74 24.63
N SER A 243 -22.41 -28.55 24.36
CA SER A 243 -23.83 -28.19 24.51
C SER A 243 -24.34 -28.37 25.94
N MET A 244 -23.62 -29.10 26.79
CA MET A 244 -23.93 -29.31 28.22
C MET A 244 -23.55 -28.08 29.03
#